data_ae008709fa0cd263d90cf4534e600165
#
_entry.id   ae008709fa0cd263d90cf4534e600165
#
_cell.length_a   1.000
_cell.length_b   1.000
_cell.length_c   1.000
_cell.angle_alpha   90.00
_cell.angle_beta   90.00
_cell.angle_gamma   90.00
#
_symmetry.space_group_name_H-M   'P 1'
#
loop_
_entity.id
_entity.type
_entity.pdbx_description
1 polymer ?
#
loop_
_entity_poly.entity_id
_entity_poly.type
_entity_poly.pdbx_seq_one_letter_code
_entity_poly.pdbx_strand_id
1 'polypeptide(L)'
;MPPSSWDKELAKIDKQLESMSDEALLPAKPNASPAAKAETQAIQRETSTLGVMSRLLLATALGVGMAFWPYSARCGMGLFAYLGAVGVLMAAGTWSAVWTWRHRSSKAHLLSLLLILWGGTLAAMEVLPRIGYAIPTEAHPAAWMCG
;
A
#
# COMPACT_ATOMS: atom_id res chain seq x y z
N MET A 1 34.89 -49.94 8.25
CA MET A 1 34.96 -49.10 7.04
C MET A 1 35.61 -47.79 7.46
N PRO A 2 36.62 -47.29 6.75
CA PRO A 2 37.17 -45.97 7.07
C PRO A 2 36.13 -44.90 6.78
N PRO A 3 36.01 -43.87 7.63
CA PRO A 3 35.06 -42.78 7.41
C PRO A 3 35.33 -42.12 6.05
N SER A 4 34.26 -41.89 5.31
CA SER A 4 34.33 -41.26 3.99
C SER A 4 34.87 -39.83 4.11
N SER A 5 35.45 -39.28 3.05
CA SER A 5 35.92 -37.87 3.06
C SER A 5 34.80 -36.89 3.42
N TRP A 6 33.57 -37.24 3.09
CA TRP A 6 32.38 -36.47 3.42
C TRP A 6 32.06 -36.43 4.91
N ASP A 7 32.26 -37.55 5.64
CA ASP A 7 32.03 -37.57 7.09
C ASP A 7 33.00 -36.65 7.84
N LYS A 8 34.22 -36.50 7.33
CA LYS A 8 35.21 -35.57 7.88
C LYS A 8 34.88 -34.11 7.61
N GLU A 9 34.34 -33.81 6.43
CA GLU A 9 33.88 -32.46 6.09
C GLU A 9 32.64 -32.08 6.89
N LEU A 10 31.67 -32.99 7.04
CA LEU A 10 30.48 -32.76 7.87
C LEU A 10 30.86 -32.51 9.34
N ALA A 11 31.75 -33.33 9.93
CA ALA A 11 32.22 -33.14 11.30
C ALA A 11 32.94 -31.78 11.48
N LYS A 12 33.58 -31.26 10.43
CA LYS A 12 34.24 -29.96 10.46
C LYS A 12 33.21 -28.82 10.43
N ILE A 13 32.16 -28.98 9.63
CA ILE A 13 31.04 -28.04 9.55
C ILE A 13 30.27 -28.01 10.87
N ASP A 14 29.95 -29.17 11.45
CA ASP A 14 29.27 -29.25 12.74
C ASP A 14 30.08 -28.56 13.84
N LYS A 15 31.39 -28.76 13.87
CA LYS A 15 32.27 -28.08 14.83
C LYS A 15 32.33 -26.56 14.61
N GLN A 16 32.20 -26.09 13.38
CA GLN A 16 32.15 -24.67 13.08
C GLN A 16 30.78 -24.07 13.48
N LEU A 17 29.69 -24.80 13.29
CA LEU A 17 28.34 -24.39 13.72
C LEU A 17 28.25 -24.35 15.25
N GLU A 18 28.82 -25.32 15.95
CA GLU A 18 28.84 -25.36 17.41
C GLU A 18 29.68 -24.22 18.03
N SER A 19 30.70 -23.76 17.31
CA SER A 19 31.52 -22.60 17.71
C SER A 19 30.91 -21.24 17.41
N MET A 20 29.86 -21.18 16.58
CA MET A 20 29.09 -19.97 16.34
C MET A 20 27.98 -19.86 17.41
N SER A 21 28.08 -18.86 18.27
CA SER A 21 26.99 -18.59 19.22
C SER A 21 25.71 -18.29 18.48
N ASP A 22 24.55 -18.70 19.02
CA ASP A 22 23.22 -18.39 18.46
C ASP A 22 23.01 -16.89 18.17
N GLU A 23 23.75 -16.03 18.86
CA GLU A 23 23.75 -14.59 18.69
C GLU A 23 24.44 -14.14 17.39
N ALA A 24 25.35 -14.94 16.82
CA ALA A 24 25.99 -14.68 15.53
C ALA A 24 25.13 -15.18 14.35
N LEU A 25 24.22 -16.12 14.58
CA LEU A 25 23.28 -16.64 13.57
C LEU A 25 22.02 -15.79 13.45
N LEU A 26 21.68 -15.04 14.48
CA LEU A 26 20.63 -14.04 14.38
C LEU A 26 21.17 -12.87 13.53
N PRO A 27 20.45 -12.41 12.48
CA PRO A 27 20.85 -11.20 11.80
C PRO A 27 20.98 -10.12 12.87
N ALA A 28 22.22 -9.67 13.09
CA ALA A 28 22.53 -8.63 14.08
C ALA A 28 21.49 -7.53 13.87
N LYS A 29 20.63 -7.34 14.87
CA LYS A 29 19.72 -6.19 14.88
C LYS A 29 20.62 -5.01 14.52
N PRO A 30 20.45 -4.35 13.37
CA PRO A 30 21.40 -3.34 12.98
C PRO A 30 21.41 -2.33 14.10
N ASN A 31 22.44 -2.38 14.94
CA ASN A 31 22.73 -1.31 15.86
C ASN A 31 23.12 -0.14 14.95
N ALA A 32 22.07 0.47 14.35
CA ALA A 32 22.24 1.65 13.55
C ALA A 32 23.09 2.61 14.38
N SER A 33 24.23 3.00 13.84
CA SER A 33 25.14 3.91 14.53
C SER A 33 24.33 5.12 15.03
N PRO A 34 24.73 5.75 16.13
CA PRO A 34 24.02 6.95 16.63
C PRO A 34 23.82 7.99 15.53
N ALA A 35 24.76 8.12 14.60
CA ALA A 35 24.64 8.98 13.42
C ALA A 35 23.52 8.54 12.46
N ALA A 36 23.41 7.25 12.14
CA ALA A 36 22.33 6.74 11.28
C ALA A 36 20.95 6.85 11.94
N LYS A 37 20.88 6.72 13.26
CA LYS A 37 19.64 6.96 14.02
C LYS A 37 19.26 8.44 14.01
N ALA A 38 20.23 9.35 14.17
CA ALA A 38 20.01 10.79 14.12
C ALA A 38 19.56 11.24 12.72
N GLU A 39 20.16 10.70 11.66
CA GLU A 39 19.78 11.01 10.28
C GLU A 39 18.35 10.51 9.97
N THR A 40 18.00 9.28 10.40
CA THR A 40 16.64 8.76 10.24
C THR A 40 15.63 9.59 11.04
N GLN A 41 15.98 10.04 12.24
CA GLN A 41 15.13 10.91 13.04
C GLN A 41 15.01 12.32 12.47
N ALA A 42 16.06 12.87 11.86
CA ALA A 42 16.01 14.16 11.18
C ALA A 42 15.07 14.10 9.97
N ILE A 43 15.17 13.08 9.12
CA ILE A 43 14.26 12.84 7.99
C ILE A 43 12.82 12.66 8.46
N GLN A 44 12.60 11.97 9.59
CA GLN A 44 11.27 11.80 10.18
C GLN A 44 10.71 13.11 10.78
N ARG A 45 11.56 14.03 11.24
CA ARG A 45 11.14 15.32 11.78
C ARG A 45 10.82 16.35 10.69
N GLU A 46 11.53 16.34 9.58
CA GLU A 46 11.25 17.24 8.45
C GLU A 46 9.91 16.94 7.77
N THR A 47 9.47 15.70 7.81
CA THR A 47 8.16 15.32 7.30
C THR A 47 7.17 15.28 8.45
N SER A 48 6.39 16.35 8.57
CA SER A 48 5.32 16.45 9.56
C SER A 48 4.39 15.23 9.47
N THR A 49 4.51 14.31 10.41
CA THR A 49 3.63 13.13 10.55
C THR A 49 2.16 13.55 10.56
N LEU A 50 1.85 14.72 11.13
CA LEU A 50 0.53 15.35 11.12
C LEU A 50 0.06 15.66 9.70
N GLY A 51 0.92 16.18 8.82
CA GLY A 51 0.55 16.51 7.44
C GLY A 51 0.23 15.27 6.59
N VAL A 52 0.91 14.16 6.83
CA VAL A 52 0.62 12.90 6.13
C VAL A 52 -0.64 12.25 6.68
N MET A 53 -0.82 12.24 8.00
CA MET A 53 -2.01 11.67 8.64
C MET A 53 -3.27 12.47 8.27
N SER A 54 -3.20 13.80 8.21
CA SER A 54 -4.35 14.63 7.79
C SER A 54 -4.75 14.37 6.34
N ARG A 55 -3.80 14.22 5.42
CA ARG A 55 -4.07 13.88 4.03
C ARG A 55 -4.69 12.48 3.89
N LEU A 56 -4.19 11.53 4.65
CA LEU A 56 -4.70 10.16 4.65
C LEU A 56 -6.13 10.12 5.23
N LEU A 57 -6.41 10.87 6.29
CA LEU A 57 -7.76 11.03 6.86
C LEU A 57 -8.72 11.68 5.86
N LEU A 58 -8.30 12.75 5.18
CA LEU A 58 -9.11 13.39 4.14
C LEU A 58 -9.40 12.46 2.96
N ALA A 59 -8.40 11.72 2.50
CA ALA A 59 -8.58 10.73 1.43
C ALA A 59 -9.53 9.60 1.88
N THR A 60 -9.42 9.14 3.13
CA THR A 60 -10.33 8.14 3.69
C THR A 60 -11.75 8.68 3.80
N ALA A 61 -11.92 9.91 4.29
CA ALA A 61 -13.22 10.58 4.37
C ALA A 61 -13.87 10.77 2.97
N LEU A 62 -13.07 11.14 1.97
CA LEU A 62 -13.52 11.20 0.58
C LEU A 62 -13.95 9.82 0.09
N GLY A 63 -13.14 8.78 0.32
CA GLY A 63 -13.47 7.40 -0.08
C GLY A 63 -14.75 6.86 0.56
N VAL A 64 -15.00 7.19 1.83
CA VAL A 64 -16.26 6.88 2.51
C VAL A 64 -17.41 7.68 1.95
N GLY A 65 -17.21 9.00 1.72
CA GLY A 65 -18.22 9.86 1.11
C GLY A 65 -18.67 9.40 -0.28
N MET A 66 -17.74 8.83 -1.06
CA MET A 66 -18.04 8.28 -2.39
C MET A 66 -18.98 7.07 -2.32
N ALA A 67 -18.99 6.30 -1.23
CA ALA A 67 -19.93 5.20 -1.05
C ALA A 67 -21.39 5.69 -0.88
N PHE A 68 -21.57 6.92 -0.38
CA PHE A 68 -22.87 7.55 -0.19
C PHE A 68 -23.26 8.48 -1.34
N TRP A 69 -22.52 8.48 -2.47
CA TRP A 69 -22.82 9.31 -3.63
C TRP A 69 -24.21 8.99 -4.19
N PRO A 70 -25.05 10.01 -4.44
CA PRO A 70 -26.40 9.76 -4.95
C PRO A 70 -26.36 9.08 -6.31
N TYR A 71 -27.00 7.94 -6.44
CA TYR A 71 -27.01 7.13 -7.69
C TYR A 71 -27.59 7.89 -8.87
N SER A 72 -28.59 8.76 -8.63
CA SER A 72 -29.20 9.63 -9.67
C SER A 72 -28.23 10.60 -10.32
N ALA A 73 -27.10 10.90 -9.67
CA ALA A 73 -26.06 11.78 -10.19
C ALA A 73 -24.97 11.05 -10.98
N ARG A 74 -25.11 9.74 -11.24
CA ARG A 74 -24.10 8.93 -11.94
C ARG A 74 -24.28 8.85 -13.45
N CYS A 75 -24.80 9.90 -14.07
CA CYS A 75 -24.85 10.07 -15.51
C CYS A 75 -24.45 11.49 -15.89
N GLY A 76 -24.07 11.74 -17.12
CA GLY A 76 -23.64 13.05 -17.61
C GLY A 76 -22.56 13.69 -16.74
N MET A 77 -22.71 14.95 -16.40
CA MET A 77 -21.72 15.69 -15.57
C MET A 77 -21.54 15.10 -14.18
N GLY A 78 -22.58 14.49 -13.59
CA GLY A 78 -22.49 13.82 -12.30
C GLY A 78 -21.54 12.62 -12.35
N LEU A 79 -21.56 11.84 -13.42
CA LEU A 79 -20.65 10.72 -13.65
C LEU A 79 -19.20 11.22 -13.77
N PHE A 80 -18.95 12.26 -14.56
CA PHE A 80 -17.60 12.82 -14.73
C PHE A 80 -17.07 13.39 -13.42
N ALA A 81 -17.91 14.06 -12.63
CA ALA A 81 -17.53 14.54 -11.30
C ALA A 81 -17.19 13.38 -10.35
N TYR A 82 -17.99 12.30 -10.38
CA TYR A 82 -17.71 11.08 -9.62
C TYR A 82 -16.37 10.43 -10.02
N LEU A 83 -16.17 10.20 -11.31
CA LEU A 83 -14.92 9.61 -11.82
C LEU A 83 -13.71 10.51 -11.54
N GLY A 84 -13.88 11.82 -11.61
CA GLY A 84 -12.86 12.80 -11.21
C GLY A 84 -12.50 12.68 -9.73
N ALA A 85 -13.49 12.58 -8.84
CA ALA A 85 -13.26 12.39 -7.40
C ALA A 85 -12.58 11.04 -7.09
N VAL A 86 -12.98 9.95 -7.77
CA VAL A 86 -12.30 8.65 -7.68
C VAL A 86 -10.86 8.75 -8.18
N GLY A 87 -10.61 9.46 -9.27
CA GLY A 87 -9.26 9.73 -9.78
C GLY A 87 -8.39 10.47 -8.77
N VAL A 88 -8.93 11.49 -8.10
CA VAL A 88 -8.23 12.20 -7.01
C VAL A 88 -7.94 11.26 -5.84
N LEU A 89 -8.88 10.40 -5.45
CA LEU A 89 -8.70 9.41 -4.39
C LEU A 89 -7.55 8.45 -4.71
N MET A 90 -7.52 7.92 -5.93
CA MET A 90 -6.46 7.03 -6.39
C MET A 90 -5.10 7.73 -6.45
N ALA A 91 -5.04 8.96 -6.95
CA ALA A 91 -3.82 9.76 -7.00
C ALA A 91 -3.28 10.05 -5.60
N ALA A 92 -4.16 10.43 -4.65
CA ALA A 92 -3.79 10.64 -3.26
C ALA A 92 -3.28 9.36 -2.59
N GLY A 93 -3.94 8.22 -2.84
CA GLY A 93 -3.51 6.91 -2.37
C GLY A 93 -2.14 6.52 -2.91
N THR A 94 -1.92 6.69 -4.22
CA THR A 94 -0.64 6.39 -4.89
C THR A 94 0.49 7.26 -4.35
N TRP A 95 0.27 8.56 -4.24
CA TRP A 95 1.25 9.49 -3.66
C TRP A 95 1.61 9.11 -2.23
N SER A 96 0.59 8.82 -1.41
CA SER A 96 0.79 8.38 -0.03
C SER A 96 1.54 7.04 0.05
N ALA A 97 1.26 6.10 -0.87
CA ALA A 97 1.94 4.80 -0.92
C ALA A 97 3.44 4.97 -1.22
N VAL A 98 3.80 5.79 -2.22
CA VAL A 98 5.21 6.10 -2.54
C VAL A 98 5.92 6.74 -1.35
N TRP A 99 5.26 7.69 -0.70
CA TRP A 99 5.82 8.40 0.44
C TRP A 99 6.01 7.47 1.66
N THR A 100 4.98 6.68 2.03
CA THR A 100 5.02 5.74 3.16
C THR A 100 6.01 4.61 2.95
N TRP A 101 6.23 4.19 1.70
CA TRP A 101 7.28 3.25 1.32
C TRP A 101 8.67 3.80 1.67
N ARG A 102 8.97 5.04 1.27
CA ARG A 102 10.24 5.71 1.56
C ARG A 102 10.48 5.85 3.06
N HIS A 103 9.43 6.09 3.84
CA HIS A 103 9.53 6.31 5.29
C HIS A 103 9.31 5.04 6.13
N ARG A 104 9.25 3.86 5.49
CA ARG A 104 9.08 2.54 6.14
C ARG A 104 7.91 2.46 7.12
N SER A 105 6.83 3.19 6.85
CA SER A 105 5.61 3.19 7.65
C SER A 105 4.63 2.13 7.14
N SER A 106 4.77 0.87 7.60
CA SER A 106 4.00 -0.27 7.09
C SER A 106 2.48 -0.11 7.24
N LYS A 107 2.00 0.41 8.38
CA LYS A 107 0.56 0.61 8.61
C LYS A 107 -0.04 1.67 7.67
N ALA A 108 0.64 2.81 7.51
CA ALA A 108 0.20 3.86 6.60
C ALA A 108 0.31 3.42 5.13
N HIS A 109 1.33 2.62 4.79
CA HIS A 109 1.48 2.04 3.46
C HIS A 109 0.32 1.09 3.12
N LEU A 110 -0.04 0.18 4.04
CA LEU A 110 -1.18 -0.72 3.86
C LEU A 110 -2.48 0.05 3.64
N LEU A 111 -2.73 1.10 4.45
CA LEU A 111 -3.92 1.94 4.28
C LEU A 111 -3.94 2.65 2.92
N SER A 112 -2.79 3.13 2.45
CA SER A 112 -2.68 3.75 1.10
C SER A 112 -2.99 2.74 -0.01
N LEU A 113 -2.53 1.50 0.10
CA LEU A 113 -2.86 0.43 -0.85
C LEU A 113 -4.35 0.08 -0.83
N LEU A 114 -4.97 0.04 0.36
CA LEU A 114 -6.42 -0.18 0.49
C LEU A 114 -7.22 0.95 -0.16
N LEU A 115 -6.78 2.21 -0.05
CA LEU A 115 -7.43 3.34 -0.72
C LEU A 115 -7.33 3.23 -2.24
N ILE A 116 -6.18 2.81 -2.78
CA ILE A 116 -6.02 2.58 -4.22
C ILE A 116 -6.95 1.45 -4.70
N LEU A 117 -6.99 0.34 -3.96
CA LEU A 117 -7.86 -0.79 -4.27
C LEU A 117 -9.33 -0.39 -4.23
N TRP A 118 -9.73 0.37 -3.20
CA TRP A 118 -11.08 0.89 -3.05
C TRP A 118 -11.47 1.81 -4.22
N GLY A 119 -10.64 2.80 -4.53
CA GLY A 119 -10.85 3.70 -5.67
C GLY A 119 -10.91 2.94 -7.00
N GLY A 120 -10.04 1.97 -7.21
CA GLY A 120 -10.05 1.09 -8.39
C GLY A 120 -11.34 0.29 -8.51
N THR A 121 -11.86 -0.24 -7.40
CA THR A 121 -13.14 -0.95 -7.36
C THR A 121 -14.30 -0.02 -7.71
N LEU A 122 -14.35 1.18 -7.12
CA LEU A 122 -15.37 2.17 -7.42
C LEU A 122 -15.35 2.61 -8.90
N ALA A 123 -14.16 2.83 -9.47
CA ALA A 123 -14.00 3.13 -10.89
C ALA A 123 -14.46 1.95 -11.76
N ALA A 124 -14.08 0.72 -11.42
CA ALA A 124 -14.44 -0.47 -12.17
C ALA A 124 -15.95 -0.69 -12.19
N MET A 125 -16.63 -0.50 -11.07
CA MET A 125 -18.09 -0.64 -10.99
C MET A 125 -18.84 0.34 -11.92
N GLU A 126 -18.28 1.50 -12.18
CA GLU A 126 -18.88 2.47 -13.10
C GLU A 126 -18.45 2.28 -14.56
N VAL A 127 -17.20 1.96 -14.80
CA VAL A 127 -16.63 1.90 -16.15
C VAL A 127 -16.93 0.57 -16.84
N LEU A 128 -16.81 -0.58 -16.16
CA LEU A 128 -16.95 -1.89 -16.78
C LEU A 128 -18.32 -2.13 -17.46
N PRO A 129 -19.46 -1.75 -16.86
CA PRO A 129 -20.75 -1.88 -17.54
C PRO A 129 -20.85 -1.00 -18.79
N ARG A 130 -20.24 0.18 -18.78
CA ARG A 130 -20.28 1.16 -19.87
C ARG A 130 -19.43 0.76 -21.08
N ILE A 131 -18.38 -0.04 -20.84
CA ILE A 131 -17.52 -0.56 -21.92
C ILE A 131 -17.86 -2.01 -22.30
N GLY A 132 -18.96 -2.58 -21.71
CA GLY A 132 -19.46 -3.90 -22.08
C GLY A 132 -18.76 -5.10 -21.42
N TYR A 133 -17.89 -4.89 -20.43
CA TYR A 133 -17.22 -5.96 -19.69
C TYR A 133 -18.01 -6.48 -18.49
N ALA A 134 -19.06 -5.77 -18.06
CA ALA A 134 -19.94 -6.21 -16.98
C ALA A 134 -21.40 -5.97 -17.36
N ILE A 135 -22.31 -6.75 -16.74
CA ILE A 135 -23.74 -6.60 -16.95
C ILE A 135 -24.20 -5.30 -16.29
N PRO A 136 -24.89 -4.39 -17.03
CA PRO A 136 -25.43 -3.17 -16.46
C PRO A 136 -26.48 -3.48 -15.41
N THR A 137 -26.54 -2.68 -14.37
CA THR A 137 -27.57 -2.73 -13.32
C THR A 137 -28.26 -1.37 -13.22
N GLU A 138 -29.40 -1.30 -12.49
CA GLU A 138 -30.08 -0.04 -12.24
C GLU A 138 -29.17 0.99 -11.54
N ALA A 139 -28.32 0.52 -10.62
CA ALA A 139 -27.36 1.36 -9.92
C ALA A 139 -26.15 1.76 -10.78
N HIS A 140 -25.77 0.95 -11.78
CA HIS A 140 -24.63 1.15 -12.66
C HIS A 140 -25.05 0.95 -14.13
N PRO A 141 -25.74 1.92 -14.73
CA PRO A 141 -26.25 1.81 -16.10
C PRO A 141 -25.10 1.88 -17.13
N ALA A 142 -25.34 1.35 -18.32
CA ALA A 142 -24.38 1.41 -19.43
C ALA A 142 -24.27 2.81 -20.06
N ALA A 143 -25.24 3.70 -19.79
CA ALA A 143 -25.30 5.01 -20.40
C ALA A 143 -24.26 5.99 -19.82
N TRP A 144 -23.60 6.74 -20.68
CA TRP A 144 -22.68 7.82 -20.30
C TRP A 144 -23.41 9.14 -20.04
N MET A 145 -24.52 9.38 -20.75
CA MET A 145 -25.32 10.59 -20.65
C MET A 145 -26.67 10.26 -20.05
N CYS A 146 -27.24 11.22 -19.32
CA CYS A 146 -28.61 11.12 -18.86
C CYS A 146 -29.53 11.37 -20.07
N GLY A 147 -30.42 10.40 -20.37
CA GLY A 147 -31.48 10.52 -21.37
C GLY A 147 -32.70 11.20 -20.82
#